data_3e3aa4dc5824b5e47933de1383541d6d
#
_entry.id   3e3aa4dc5824b5e47933de1383541d6d
#
_cell.length_a   1.000
_cell.length_b   1.000
_cell.length_c   1.000
_cell.angle_alpha   90.00
_cell.angle_beta   90.00
_cell.angle_gamma   90.00
#
_symmetry.space_group_name_H-M   'P 1'
#
loop_
_entity.id
_entity.type
_entity.pdbx_description
1 polymer ?
#
loop_
_entity_poly.entity_id
_entity_poly.type
_entity_poly.pdbx_seq_one_letter_code
_entity_poly.pdbx_strand_id
1 'polypeptide(L)'
;MSLSANRIWRQLPEEIRVAACKLFWAESKGVEKQFLFASLARAKNMREITVRKTPIERLANWTAASLSLPDQVVDDLLKKYLLHEHRAVIIRFLELLKIPHVDGMIEESFDLATLTKEQVQGAAQSLLGSADRMGTVLYLKYLVLQGGPWAGIEEVLPVGE
;
A
#
# COMPACT_ATOMS: atom_id res chain seq x y z
N MET A 1 8.43 -13.78 -12.15
CA MET A 1 7.08 -13.73 -11.54
C MET A 1 6.66 -12.29 -11.37
N SER A 2 5.46 -11.97 -11.84
CA SER A 2 4.95 -10.60 -11.68
C SER A 2 4.60 -10.31 -10.22
N LEU A 3 4.84 -9.07 -9.80
CA LEU A 3 4.45 -8.57 -8.50
C LEU A 3 2.93 -8.39 -8.48
N SER A 4 2.28 -8.80 -7.39
CA SER A 4 0.85 -8.60 -7.20
C SER A 4 0.57 -8.05 -5.80
N ALA A 5 -0.57 -7.38 -5.64
CA ALA A 5 -0.97 -6.81 -4.37
C ALA A 5 -1.01 -7.88 -3.27
N ASN A 6 -1.65 -9.00 -3.54
CA ASN A 6 -1.74 -10.09 -2.57
C ASN A 6 -0.38 -10.72 -2.25
N ARG A 7 0.54 -10.75 -3.21
CA ARG A 7 1.90 -11.23 -2.94
C ARG A 7 2.64 -10.32 -1.97
N ILE A 8 2.54 -9.02 -2.16
CA ILE A 8 3.11 -8.04 -1.21
C ILE A 8 2.47 -8.23 0.16
N TRP A 9 1.14 -8.34 0.21
CA TRP A 9 0.39 -8.51 1.46
C TRP A 9 0.86 -9.72 2.26
N ARG A 10 1.00 -10.85 1.60
CA ARG A 10 1.44 -12.11 2.23
C ARG A 10 2.86 -12.05 2.77
N GLN A 11 3.73 -11.25 2.15
CA GLN A 11 5.12 -11.10 2.56
C GLN A 11 5.30 -10.16 3.75
N LEU A 12 4.29 -9.35 4.07
CA LEU A 12 4.36 -8.43 5.19
C LEU A 12 4.28 -9.18 6.53
N PRO A 13 5.06 -8.74 7.55
CA PRO A 13 4.90 -9.24 8.90
C PRO A 13 3.48 -9.03 9.41
N GLU A 14 2.99 -9.93 10.26
CA GLU A 14 1.64 -9.87 10.81
C GLU A 14 1.35 -8.53 11.49
N GLU A 15 2.32 -8.02 12.26
CA GLU A 15 2.22 -6.72 12.96
C GLU A 15 1.90 -5.58 12.01
N ILE A 16 2.54 -5.56 10.84
CA ILE A 16 2.31 -4.52 9.83
C ILE A 16 0.93 -4.71 9.19
N ARG A 17 0.53 -5.93 8.90
CA ARG A 17 -0.81 -6.22 8.38
C ARG A 17 -1.89 -5.78 9.35
N VAL A 18 -1.72 -6.05 10.64
CA VAL A 18 -2.65 -5.60 11.68
C VAL A 18 -2.71 -4.08 11.75
N ALA A 19 -1.55 -3.41 11.75
CA ALA A 19 -1.50 -1.94 11.77
C ALA A 19 -2.21 -1.32 10.56
N ALA A 20 -1.96 -1.84 9.37
CA ALA A 20 -2.61 -1.39 8.14
C ALA A 20 -4.14 -1.60 8.21
N CYS A 21 -4.57 -2.74 8.73
CA CYS A 21 -5.99 -3.06 8.88
C CYS A 21 -6.68 -2.15 9.90
N LYS A 22 -6.02 -1.81 11.01
CA LYS A 22 -6.57 -0.86 11.99
C LYS A 22 -6.80 0.51 11.36
N LEU A 23 -5.86 1.00 10.57
CA LEU A 23 -6.01 2.26 9.84
C LEU A 23 -7.18 2.20 8.86
N PHE A 24 -7.25 1.13 8.09
CA PHE A 24 -8.33 0.93 7.12
C PHE A 24 -9.71 0.97 7.79
N TRP A 25 -9.90 0.19 8.86
CA TRP A 25 -11.19 0.12 9.54
C TRP A 25 -11.55 1.42 10.26
N ALA A 26 -10.55 2.19 10.70
CA ALA A 26 -10.79 3.47 11.37
C ALA A 26 -11.11 4.61 10.39
N GLU A 27 -10.45 4.64 9.23
CA GLU A 27 -10.46 5.80 8.33
C GLU A 27 -11.22 5.61 7.03
N SER A 28 -11.41 4.37 6.56
CA SER A 28 -12.08 4.12 5.29
C SER A 28 -13.57 4.39 5.36
N LYS A 29 -14.12 4.82 4.23
CA LYS A 29 -15.56 5.10 4.08
C LYS A 29 -16.35 3.81 3.94
N GLY A 30 -17.67 3.89 4.15
CA GLY A 30 -18.57 2.74 4.11
C GLY A 30 -18.51 1.93 2.81
N VAL A 31 -18.35 2.60 1.67
CA VAL A 31 -18.24 1.93 0.36
C VAL A 31 -17.00 1.02 0.31
N GLU A 32 -15.85 1.51 0.78
CA GLU A 32 -14.62 0.74 0.80
C GLU A 32 -14.68 -0.47 1.74
N LYS A 33 -15.41 -0.32 2.85
CA LYS A 33 -15.58 -1.39 3.85
C LYS A 33 -16.57 -2.46 3.43
N GLN A 34 -17.49 -2.14 2.53
CA GLN A 34 -18.61 -3.00 2.18
C GLN A 34 -18.17 -4.37 1.66
N PHE A 35 -17.15 -4.40 0.81
CA PHE A 35 -16.58 -5.64 0.31
C PHE A 35 -15.99 -6.51 1.42
N LEU A 36 -15.32 -5.88 2.40
CA LEU A 36 -14.75 -6.60 3.52
C LEU A 36 -15.80 -7.12 4.49
N PHE A 37 -16.86 -6.37 4.75
CA PHE A 37 -17.95 -6.86 5.57
C PHE A 37 -18.56 -8.15 4.99
N ALA A 38 -18.84 -8.16 3.69
CA ALA A 38 -19.38 -9.33 3.01
C ALA A 38 -18.38 -10.50 3.01
N SER A 39 -17.13 -10.22 2.75
CA SER A 39 -16.05 -11.20 2.73
C SER A 39 -15.85 -11.87 4.10
N LEU A 40 -15.80 -11.06 5.16
CA LEU A 40 -15.63 -11.55 6.54
C LEU A 40 -16.87 -12.33 7.01
N ALA A 41 -18.07 -11.86 6.67
CA ALA A 41 -19.31 -12.57 6.98
C ALA A 41 -19.30 -13.98 6.40
N ARG A 42 -18.87 -14.10 5.14
CA ARG A 42 -18.76 -15.38 4.45
C ARG A 42 -17.69 -16.28 5.08
N ALA A 43 -16.50 -15.71 5.32
CA ALA A 43 -15.37 -16.44 5.89
C ALA A 43 -15.63 -16.94 7.32
N LYS A 44 -16.37 -16.17 8.11
CA LYS A 44 -16.70 -16.49 9.51
C LYS A 44 -18.04 -17.19 9.67
N ASN A 45 -18.78 -17.42 8.57
CA ASN A 45 -20.11 -17.97 8.58
C ASN A 45 -21.06 -17.20 9.52
N MET A 46 -21.04 -15.88 9.40
CA MET A 46 -21.79 -14.94 10.21
C MET A 46 -22.68 -14.07 9.33
N ARG A 47 -23.70 -13.47 9.93
CA ARG A 47 -24.49 -12.45 9.25
C ARG A 47 -23.68 -11.16 9.14
N GLU A 48 -23.83 -10.45 8.03
CA GLU A 48 -23.10 -9.20 7.79
C GLU A 48 -23.37 -8.16 8.88
N ILE A 49 -24.60 -8.08 9.40
CA ILE A 49 -24.94 -7.17 10.49
C ILE A 49 -24.12 -7.46 11.76
N THR A 50 -23.82 -8.73 12.03
CA THR A 50 -22.98 -9.13 13.16
C THR A 50 -21.55 -8.65 12.95
N VAL A 51 -21.02 -8.80 11.74
CA VAL A 51 -19.69 -8.31 11.38
C VAL A 51 -19.61 -6.81 11.57
N ARG A 52 -20.61 -6.06 11.11
CA ARG A 52 -20.66 -4.59 11.23
C ARG A 52 -20.64 -4.10 12.68
N LYS A 53 -21.15 -4.89 13.61
CA LYS A 53 -21.17 -4.58 15.05
C LYS A 53 -19.90 -5.02 15.77
N THR A 54 -18.99 -5.70 15.11
CA THR A 54 -17.75 -6.21 15.70
C THR A 54 -16.78 -5.07 15.93
N PRO A 55 -16.07 -5.03 17.09
CA PRO A 55 -15.07 -4.00 17.38
C PRO A 55 -13.96 -3.96 16.32
N ILE A 56 -13.44 -2.77 16.05
CA ILE A 56 -12.41 -2.52 15.03
C ILE A 56 -11.19 -3.41 15.24
N GLU A 57 -10.74 -3.59 16.47
CA GLU A 57 -9.56 -4.43 16.75
C GLU A 57 -9.74 -5.87 16.28
N ARG A 58 -10.94 -6.43 16.50
CA ARG A 58 -11.24 -7.79 16.06
C ARG A 58 -11.38 -7.87 14.54
N LEU A 59 -12.04 -6.87 13.94
CA LEU A 59 -12.12 -6.77 12.47
C LEU A 59 -10.74 -6.67 11.84
N ALA A 60 -9.85 -5.87 12.42
CA ALA A 60 -8.48 -5.73 11.95
C ALA A 60 -7.71 -7.05 12.03
N ASN A 61 -7.84 -7.78 13.12
CA ASN A 61 -7.18 -9.08 13.28
C ASN A 61 -7.71 -10.11 12.28
N TRP A 62 -9.02 -10.15 12.05
CA TRP A 62 -9.62 -11.05 11.07
C TRP A 62 -9.15 -10.73 9.65
N THR A 63 -9.08 -9.44 9.30
CA THR A 63 -8.62 -8.99 7.98
C THR A 63 -7.14 -9.29 7.80
N ALA A 64 -6.31 -9.02 8.80
CA ALA A 64 -4.88 -9.27 8.75
C ALA A 64 -4.55 -10.76 8.63
N ALA A 65 -5.36 -11.64 9.20
CA ALA A 65 -5.20 -13.08 9.10
C ALA A 65 -5.58 -13.62 7.71
N SER A 66 -6.36 -12.87 6.93
CA SER A 66 -6.73 -13.25 5.57
C SER A 66 -5.55 -13.01 4.63
N LEU A 67 -5.07 -14.06 4.00
CA LEU A 67 -3.95 -13.98 3.05
C LEU A 67 -4.41 -13.85 1.59
N SER A 68 -5.71 -13.73 1.38
CA SER A 68 -6.29 -13.50 0.05
C SER A 68 -7.43 -12.49 0.19
N LEU A 69 -7.13 -11.25 -0.17
CA LEU A 69 -8.08 -10.14 -0.16
C LEU A 69 -8.28 -9.61 -1.59
N PRO A 70 -9.39 -8.94 -1.88
CA PRO A 70 -9.55 -8.26 -3.17
C PRO A 70 -8.38 -7.27 -3.41
N ASP A 71 -7.86 -7.23 -4.62
CA ASP A 71 -6.70 -6.38 -4.94
C ASP A 71 -6.93 -4.90 -4.60
N GLN A 72 -8.13 -4.39 -4.83
CA GLN A 72 -8.49 -3.02 -4.48
C GLN A 72 -8.39 -2.75 -2.97
N VAL A 73 -8.75 -3.72 -2.16
CA VAL A 73 -8.65 -3.61 -0.70
C VAL A 73 -7.19 -3.56 -0.26
N VAL A 74 -6.36 -4.44 -0.83
CA VAL A 74 -4.93 -4.47 -0.52
C VAL A 74 -4.27 -3.16 -0.95
N ASP A 75 -4.59 -2.67 -2.13
CA ASP A 75 -4.09 -1.38 -2.61
C ASP A 75 -4.41 -0.25 -1.63
N ASP A 76 -5.64 -0.20 -1.16
CA ASP A 76 -6.09 0.82 -0.20
C ASP A 76 -5.42 0.66 1.17
N LEU A 77 -5.26 -0.57 1.64
CA LEU A 77 -4.53 -0.88 2.87
C LEU A 77 -3.07 -0.39 2.80
N LEU A 78 -2.38 -0.71 1.72
CA LEU A 78 -0.98 -0.33 1.52
C LEU A 78 -0.84 1.18 1.40
N LYS A 79 -1.70 1.83 0.65
CA LYS A 79 -1.69 3.27 0.47
C LYS A 79 -1.87 4.01 1.79
N LYS A 80 -2.87 3.64 2.58
CA LYS A 80 -3.12 4.27 3.88
C LYS A 80 -1.97 4.03 4.85
N TYR A 81 -1.46 2.81 4.91
CA TYR A 81 -0.32 2.48 5.75
C TYR A 81 0.91 3.30 5.39
N LEU A 82 1.26 3.37 4.12
CA LEU A 82 2.41 4.13 3.64
C LEU A 82 2.27 5.63 3.93
N LEU A 83 1.10 6.20 3.69
CA LEU A 83 0.85 7.62 3.96
C LEU A 83 0.89 7.95 5.45
N HIS A 84 0.52 7.00 6.29
CA HIS A 84 0.50 7.21 7.75
C HIS A 84 1.87 6.98 8.38
N GLU A 85 2.52 5.87 8.06
CA GLU A 85 3.76 5.43 8.73
C GLU A 85 5.04 5.81 7.98
N HIS A 86 4.97 5.97 6.66
CA HIS A 86 6.14 6.20 5.81
C HIS A 86 5.99 7.41 4.90
N ARG A 87 5.27 8.41 5.33
CA ARG A 87 5.04 9.63 4.54
C ARG A 87 6.35 10.33 4.17
N ALA A 88 7.34 10.33 5.07
CA ALA A 88 8.64 10.92 4.80
C ALA A 88 9.36 10.25 3.62
N VAL A 89 9.22 8.95 3.47
CA VAL A 89 9.76 8.20 2.32
C VAL A 89 9.10 8.67 1.02
N ILE A 90 7.79 8.80 1.03
CA ILE A 90 7.02 9.26 -0.13
C ILE A 90 7.45 10.68 -0.53
N ILE A 91 7.51 11.60 0.43
CA ILE A 91 7.88 12.99 0.21
C ILE A 91 9.29 13.06 -0.38
N ARG A 92 10.25 12.33 0.19
CA ARG A 92 11.62 12.31 -0.31
C ARG A 92 11.71 11.83 -1.76
N PHE A 93 10.97 10.77 -2.09
CA PHE A 93 10.93 10.24 -3.45
C PHE A 93 10.39 11.28 -4.45
N LEU A 94 9.30 11.93 -4.10
CA LEU A 94 8.70 12.96 -4.95
C LEU A 94 9.63 14.17 -5.11
N GLU A 95 10.35 14.56 -4.05
CA GLU A 95 11.32 15.63 -4.10
C GLU A 95 12.53 15.27 -4.97
N LEU A 96 13.00 14.03 -4.91
CA LEU A 96 14.08 13.56 -5.78
C LEU A 96 13.71 13.66 -7.27
N LEU A 97 12.44 13.44 -7.58
CA LEU A 97 11.92 13.55 -8.96
C LEU A 97 11.42 14.94 -9.29
N LYS A 98 11.47 15.89 -8.34
CA LYS A 98 10.95 17.26 -8.49
C LYS A 98 9.47 17.29 -8.88
N ILE A 99 8.69 16.35 -8.33
CA ILE A 99 7.25 16.30 -8.55
C ILE A 99 6.55 17.19 -7.53
N PRO A 100 5.71 18.15 -7.97
CA PRO A 100 4.92 18.95 -7.04
C PRO A 100 3.92 18.09 -6.28
N HIS A 101 3.89 18.26 -4.95
CA HIS A 101 3.02 17.48 -4.07
C HIS A 101 2.55 18.32 -2.88
N VAL A 102 1.46 17.84 -2.24
CA VAL A 102 1.00 18.36 -0.94
C VAL A 102 1.06 17.18 0.04
N ASP A 103 1.99 17.23 0.99
CA ASP A 103 2.19 16.19 2.00
C ASP A 103 2.31 14.76 1.44
N GLY A 104 2.98 14.62 0.31
CA GLY A 104 3.17 13.31 -0.34
C GLY A 104 2.08 12.93 -1.35
N MET A 105 1.09 13.80 -1.56
CA MET A 105 0.06 13.62 -2.58
C MET A 105 0.42 14.41 -3.82
N ILE A 106 0.63 13.73 -4.95
CA ILE A 106 1.01 14.36 -6.21
C ILE A 106 -0.10 15.30 -6.67
N GLU A 107 0.28 16.51 -7.10
CA GLU A 107 -0.68 17.46 -7.66
C GLU A 107 -1.24 16.94 -8.99
N GLU A 108 -2.56 17.04 -9.16
CA GLU A 108 -3.26 16.54 -10.36
C GLU A 108 -2.79 17.21 -11.65
N SER A 109 -2.30 18.44 -11.55
CA SER A 109 -1.77 19.18 -12.71
C SER A 109 -0.47 18.63 -13.26
N PHE A 110 0.24 17.79 -12.50
CA PHE A 110 1.51 17.22 -12.93
C PHE A 110 1.31 16.06 -13.91
N ASP A 111 2.01 16.12 -15.04
CA ASP A 111 1.96 15.05 -16.05
C ASP A 111 3.05 14.00 -15.78
N LEU A 112 2.64 12.85 -15.25
CA LEU A 112 3.53 11.74 -14.96
C LEU A 112 4.23 11.18 -16.21
N ALA A 113 3.65 11.37 -17.38
CA ALA A 113 4.23 10.89 -18.62
C ALA A 113 5.54 11.63 -19.00
N THR A 114 5.83 12.77 -18.36
CA THR A 114 7.10 13.50 -18.56
C THR A 114 8.28 12.84 -17.87
N LEU A 115 8.06 11.90 -16.96
CA LEU A 115 9.11 11.18 -16.24
C LEU A 115 9.78 10.15 -17.16
N THR A 116 11.11 10.12 -17.14
CA THR A 116 11.86 9.08 -17.86
C THR A 116 12.13 7.89 -16.96
N LYS A 117 12.33 6.72 -17.56
CA LYS A 117 12.70 5.49 -16.82
C LYS A 117 13.95 5.71 -15.98
N GLU A 118 14.96 6.38 -16.55
CA GLU A 118 16.24 6.67 -15.89
C GLU A 118 16.07 7.56 -14.68
N GLN A 119 15.22 8.58 -14.76
CA GLN A 119 14.92 9.46 -13.63
C GLN A 119 14.26 8.68 -12.49
N VAL A 120 13.26 7.88 -12.80
CA VAL A 120 12.52 7.08 -11.82
C VAL A 120 13.43 6.04 -11.16
N GLN A 121 14.22 5.32 -11.93
CA GLN A 121 15.18 4.33 -11.40
C GLN A 121 16.27 4.99 -10.55
N GLY A 122 16.79 6.14 -10.97
CA GLY A 122 17.77 6.89 -10.19
C GLY A 122 17.26 7.35 -8.84
N ALA A 123 16.03 7.85 -8.81
CA ALA A 123 15.36 8.24 -7.56
C ALA A 123 15.12 7.03 -6.65
N ALA A 124 14.68 5.90 -7.21
CA ALA A 124 14.47 4.67 -6.47
C ALA A 124 15.76 4.14 -5.85
N GLN A 125 16.85 4.12 -6.60
CA GLN A 125 18.17 3.70 -6.11
C GLN A 125 18.67 4.61 -4.98
N SER A 126 18.49 5.92 -5.12
CA SER A 126 18.85 6.89 -4.09
C SER A 126 18.03 6.65 -2.81
N LEU A 127 16.75 6.37 -2.96
CA LEU A 127 15.84 6.09 -1.84
C LEU A 127 16.22 4.80 -1.12
N LEU A 128 16.65 3.76 -1.84
CA LEU A 128 17.10 2.49 -1.27
C LEU A 128 18.33 2.63 -0.36
N GLY A 129 19.10 3.69 -0.52
CA GLY A 129 20.21 4.03 0.36
C GLY A 129 19.78 4.73 1.66
N SER A 130 18.49 5.00 1.86
CA SER A 130 18.00 5.68 3.05
C SER A 130 17.90 4.75 4.26
N ALA A 131 17.73 5.34 5.47
CA ALA A 131 17.68 4.60 6.72
C ALA A 131 16.43 3.73 6.88
N ASP A 132 15.30 4.12 6.31
CA ASP A 132 14.04 3.37 6.37
C ASP A 132 13.96 2.37 5.21
N ARG A 133 14.69 1.28 5.35
CA ARG A 133 14.78 0.24 4.31
C ARG A 133 13.44 -0.44 4.06
N MET A 134 12.76 -0.85 5.12
CA MET A 134 11.49 -1.58 5.00
C MET A 134 10.41 -0.71 4.34
N GLY A 135 10.22 0.50 4.82
CA GLY A 135 9.25 1.44 4.25
C GLY A 135 9.57 1.80 2.80
N THR A 136 10.85 1.95 2.50
CA THR A 136 11.31 2.23 1.13
C THR A 136 10.99 1.09 0.18
N VAL A 137 11.36 -0.14 0.54
CA VAL A 137 11.09 -1.32 -0.30
C VAL A 137 9.58 -1.51 -0.50
N LEU A 138 8.80 -1.36 0.55
CA LEU A 138 7.35 -1.50 0.47
C LEU A 138 6.74 -0.43 -0.45
N TYR A 139 7.17 0.82 -0.31
CA TYR A 139 6.69 1.90 -1.15
C TYR A 139 7.03 1.67 -2.63
N LEU A 140 8.26 1.28 -2.92
CA LEU A 140 8.68 1.02 -4.30
C LEU A 140 7.92 -0.16 -4.91
N LYS A 141 7.67 -1.22 -4.16
CA LYS A 141 6.82 -2.33 -4.60
C LYS A 141 5.40 -1.86 -4.89
N TYR A 142 4.85 -1.02 -4.04
CA TYR A 142 3.54 -0.42 -4.24
C TYR A 142 3.47 0.37 -5.54
N LEU A 143 4.49 1.18 -5.84
CA LEU A 143 4.56 1.95 -7.08
C LEU A 143 4.61 1.04 -8.32
N VAL A 144 5.35 -0.05 -8.26
CA VAL A 144 5.39 -1.04 -9.36
C VAL A 144 3.99 -1.57 -9.64
N LEU A 145 3.18 -1.81 -8.61
CA LEU A 145 1.80 -2.23 -8.78
C LEU A 145 0.95 -1.21 -9.53
N GLN A 146 1.22 0.08 -9.34
CA GLN A 146 0.49 1.14 -10.02
C GLN A 146 0.79 1.19 -11.52
N GLY A 147 1.94 0.66 -11.94
CA GLY A 147 2.34 0.63 -13.34
C GLY A 147 2.72 2.01 -13.89
N GLY A 148 2.45 2.25 -15.18
CA GLY A 148 2.79 3.52 -15.82
C GLY A 148 4.27 3.86 -15.72
N PRO A 149 4.64 5.09 -15.27
CA PRO A 149 6.03 5.50 -15.20
C PRO A 149 6.83 4.75 -14.14
N TRP A 150 6.16 4.05 -13.21
CA TRP A 150 6.78 3.37 -12.08
C TRP A 150 7.25 1.94 -12.40
N ALA A 151 6.83 1.36 -13.53
CA ALA A 151 7.13 -0.03 -13.88
C ALA A 151 8.62 -0.34 -13.90
N GLY A 152 9.46 0.59 -14.33
CA GLY A 152 10.92 0.42 -14.37
C GLY A 152 11.59 0.25 -13.01
N ILE A 153 10.90 0.58 -11.92
CA ILE A 153 11.42 0.40 -10.55
C ILE A 153 11.68 -1.08 -10.25
N GLU A 154 10.91 -1.99 -10.84
CA GLU A 154 11.07 -3.43 -10.62
C GLU A 154 12.51 -3.90 -10.91
N GLU A 155 13.18 -3.31 -11.88
CA GLU A 155 14.53 -3.68 -12.27
C GLU A 155 15.60 -3.31 -11.23
N VAL A 156 15.31 -2.34 -10.36
CA VAL A 156 16.24 -1.87 -9.32
C VAL A 156 15.88 -2.35 -7.92
N LEU A 157 14.75 -3.03 -7.77
CA LEU A 157 14.35 -3.60 -6.49
C LEU A 157 15.30 -4.73 -6.07
N PRO A 158 15.62 -4.84 -4.77
CA PRO A 158 16.45 -5.93 -4.28
C PRO A 158 15.80 -7.29 -4.53
N VAL A 159 16.61 -8.25 -4.92
CA VAL A 159 16.14 -9.63 -5.13
C VAL A 159 15.98 -10.30 -3.76
N GLY A 160 14.80 -10.89 -3.52
CA GLY A 160 14.53 -11.64 -2.30
C GLY A 160 14.03 -10.82 -1.10
N GLU A 161 13.82 -9.51 -1.24
CA GLU A 161 13.18 -8.67 -0.22
C GLU A 161 11.72 -8.39 -0.54
#